data_adbaefd59d5f60a3eeaa2fc6882d4c51
#
_entry.id   adbaefd59d5f60a3eeaa2fc6882d4c51
#
_cell.length_a   1.000
_cell.length_b   1.000
_cell.length_c   1.000
_cell.angle_alpha   90.00
_cell.angle_beta   90.00
_cell.angle_gamma   90.00
#
_symmetry.space_group_name_H-M   'P 1'
#
loop_
_entity.id
_entity.type
_entity.pdbx_description
1 polymer ?
#
loop_
_entity_poly.entity_id
_entity_poly.type
_entity_poly.pdbx_seq_one_letter_code
_entity_poly.pdbx_strand_id
1 'polypeptide(L)'
;YLYAGAADIFSETGDESLMTALVRIWESATQKRMYITGGIGSNHYGATPRHLRVHEAFGLDYELPNAAGYNETCANIALAMWGLRMASITGESHYSDIMEQVMYNAGISGVSTDGEHFCYTNPLRWYGEDQELLSNDSQGRWQTWTCYCCPVQVTRTIAHIHEWVYGISNDSVWVHLYGGNKLNTTLPDGSPLALEQITQFPWEGAVEIKIDQAPTREFSLQLRIPAWAEGAEVMINGKSLNNVQAGTYLEIKRAWQAGDSIQLNLPLTPKMIGSHPHVEETRNHAAIMRGPVVYCLESLDLPEDVELHDVYLPLSANIDVNPNPDLLGGVTTLHTTLVHKPSTVATDQLYAPIVATAEQEISAQLIPYFAWHNRGIPYMSVWLPIA
;
A
#
# COMPACT_ATOMS: atom_id res chain seq x y z
N TYR A 1 11.62 9.48 8.81
CA TYR A 1 12.66 9.08 9.79
C TYR A 1 12.61 9.92 11.05
N LEU A 2 12.53 11.26 10.96
CA LEU A 2 12.48 12.14 12.13
C LEU A 2 11.35 11.73 13.10
N TYR A 3 10.15 11.50 12.59
CA TYR A 3 8.98 11.15 13.42
C TYR A 3 9.07 9.74 14.00
N ALA A 4 9.71 8.80 13.28
CA ALA A 4 10.00 7.48 13.84
C ALA A 4 10.95 7.60 15.03
N GLY A 5 12.04 8.37 14.91
CA GLY A 5 12.95 8.64 16.03
C GLY A 5 12.29 9.41 17.17
N ALA A 6 11.37 10.33 16.88
CA ALA A 6 10.60 11.03 17.92
C ALA A 6 9.66 10.08 18.68
N ALA A 7 9.07 9.08 17.99
CA ALA A 7 8.27 8.05 18.64
C ALA A 7 9.13 7.16 19.56
N ASP A 8 10.37 6.81 19.15
CA ASP A 8 11.32 6.09 19.99
C ASP A 8 11.66 6.90 21.26
N ILE A 9 11.89 8.23 21.14
CA ILE A 9 12.13 9.11 22.28
C ILE A 9 10.92 9.16 23.21
N PHE A 10 9.70 9.23 22.67
CA PHE A 10 8.49 9.16 23.50
C PHE A 10 8.43 7.86 24.30
N SER A 11 8.74 6.71 23.68
CA SER A 11 8.72 5.41 24.35
C SER A 11 9.67 5.35 25.54
N GLU A 12 10.80 6.07 25.47
CA GLU A 12 11.79 6.12 26.56
C GLU A 12 11.49 7.16 27.63
N THR A 13 10.85 8.28 27.25
CA THR A 13 10.71 9.44 28.15
C THR A 13 9.30 9.63 28.70
N GLY A 14 8.27 9.16 27.98
CA GLY A 14 6.86 9.43 28.31
C GLY A 14 6.46 10.90 28.12
N ASP A 15 7.17 11.67 27.25
CA ASP A 15 6.85 13.08 27.00
C ASP A 15 5.55 13.23 26.20
N GLU A 16 4.45 13.49 26.89
CA GLU A 16 3.11 13.66 26.31
C GLU A 16 3.02 14.80 25.29
N SER A 17 3.88 15.80 25.38
CA SER A 17 3.92 16.88 24.39
C SER A 17 4.41 16.37 23.05
N LEU A 18 5.37 15.46 23.05
CA LEU A 18 5.88 14.80 21.87
C LEU A 18 4.83 13.89 21.24
N MET A 19 4.12 13.10 22.05
CA MET A 19 3.03 12.23 21.53
C MET A 19 1.91 13.04 20.90
N THR A 20 1.48 14.12 21.54
CA THR A 20 0.48 15.06 20.99
C THR A 20 0.90 15.60 19.62
N ALA A 21 2.18 15.96 19.47
CA ALA A 21 2.72 16.43 18.20
C ALA A 21 2.73 15.32 17.14
N LEU A 22 3.17 14.11 17.51
CA LEU A 22 3.22 12.94 16.60
C LEU A 22 1.85 12.58 16.06
N VAL A 23 0.82 12.47 16.90
CA VAL A 23 -0.55 12.18 16.47
C VAL A 23 -1.06 13.23 15.48
N ARG A 24 -0.91 14.51 15.80
CA ARG A 24 -1.35 15.60 14.91
C ARG A 24 -0.62 15.60 13.56
N ILE A 25 0.69 15.31 13.56
CA ILE A 25 1.46 15.25 12.32
C ILE A 25 1.07 14.00 11.51
N TRP A 26 0.81 12.86 12.18
CA TRP A 26 0.34 11.64 11.55
C TRP A 26 -0.99 11.88 10.81
N GLU A 27 -1.98 12.43 11.49
CA GLU A 27 -3.27 12.78 10.89
C GLU A 27 -3.10 13.70 9.68
N SER A 28 -2.26 14.73 9.81
CA SER A 28 -1.96 15.65 8.72
C SER A 28 -1.29 14.97 7.53
N ALA A 29 -0.36 14.06 7.77
CA ALA A 29 0.34 13.32 6.72
C ALA A 29 -0.59 12.32 6.02
N THR A 30 -1.30 11.49 6.79
CA THR A 30 -2.07 10.36 6.24
C THR A 30 -3.44 10.72 5.70
N GLN A 31 -4.09 11.76 6.24
CA GLN A 31 -5.43 12.16 5.82
C GLN A 31 -5.45 13.23 4.73
N LYS A 32 -4.32 13.92 4.48
CA LYS A 32 -4.29 15.07 3.56
C LYS A 32 -3.14 15.07 2.56
N ARG A 33 -2.09 14.26 2.77
CA ARG A 33 -0.85 14.32 2.00
C ARG A 33 -0.32 12.94 1.58
N MET A 34 -1.08 11.89 1.84
CA MET A 34 -0.73 10.53 1.45
C MET A 34 -1.46 10.13 0.18
N TYR A 35 -0.74 9.53 -0.74
CA TYR A 35 -1.30 8.91 -1.93
C TYR A 35 -2.01 7.59 -1.59
N ILE A 36 -2.90 7.14 -2.46
CA ILE A 36 -3.61 5.85 -2.30
C ILE A 36 -2.65 4.66 -2.18
N THR A 37 -1.45 4.77 -2.71
CA THR A 37 -0.38 3.77 -2.62
C THR A 37 0.36 3.77 -1.28
N GLY A 38 -0.05 4.61 -0.33
CA GLY A 38 0.65 4.81 0.93
C GLY A 38 1.87 5.72 0.81
N GLY A 39 2.14 6.23 -0.38
CA GLY A 39 3.28 7.11 -0.60
C GLY A 39 3.08 8.52 -0.06
N ILE A 40 4.17 9.22 0.23
CA ILE A 40 4.19 10.59 0.73
C ILE A 40 5.26 11.43 0.04
N GLY A 41 5.08 12.76 0.08
CA GLY A 41 5.98 13.70 -0.58
C GLY A 41 5.53 14.00 -2.00
N SER A 42 4.67 15.02 -2.16
CA SER A 42 4.06 15.37 -3.44
C SER A 42 5.05 15.96 -4.42
N ASN A 43 6.02 16.74 -3.94
CA ASN A 43 6.99 17.44 -4.78
C ASN A 43 8.41 17.33 -4.22
N HIS A 44 9.39 17.21 -5.13
CA HIS A 44 10.81 17.24 -4.75
C HIS A 44 11.20 18.58 -4.09
N TYR A 45 10.63 19.68 -4.59
CA TYR A 45 10.77 21.02 -4.03
C TYR A 45 9.39 21.60 -3.73
N GLY A 46 8.82 21.24 -2.59
CA GLY A 46 7.51 21.72 -2.15
C GLY A 46 7.52 23.19 -1.72
N ALA A 47 6.41 23.90 -1.96
CA ALA A 47 6.17 25.22 -1.38
C ALA A 47 5.58 25.05 0.03
N THR A 48 6.23 25.63 1.02
CA THR A 48 5.67 25.70 2.39
C THR A 48 4.58 26.81 2.46
N PRO A 49 3.75 26.83 3.52
CA PRO A 49 2.79 27.93 3.75
C PRO A 49 3.42 29.32 3.82
N ARG A 50 4.74 29.40 4.00
CA ARG A 50 5.51 30.65 3.94
C ARG A 50 6.08 30.94 2.55
N HIS A 51 5.65 30.19 1.51
CA HIS A 51 6.14 30.28 0.13
C HIS A 51 7.66 30.03 -0.01
N LEU A 52 8.25 29.33 0.94
CA LEU A 52 9.64 28.91 0.87
C LEU A 52 9.72 27.60 0.12
N ARG A 53 10.56 27.53 -0.89
CA ARG A 53 10.93 26.28 -1.54
C ARG A 53 11.84 25.49 -0.59
N VAL A 54 11.37 24.35 -0.14
CA VAL A 54 12.13 23.47 0.74
C VAL A 54 12.23 22.08 0.08
N HIS A 55 13.45 21.57 0.00
CA HIS A 55 13.74 20.24 -0.53
C HIS A 55 13.05 19.18 0.32
N GLU A 56 12.33 18.27 -0.32
CA GLU A 56 11.64 17.13 0.31
C GLU A 56 10.66 17.51 1.44
N ALA A 57 10.12 18.70 1.42
CA ALA A 57 9.10 19.09 2.37
C ALA A 57 7.70 18.67 1.91
N PHE A 58 6.83 18.42 2.88
CA PHE A 58 5.41 18.28 2.57
C PHE A 58 4.86 19.55 1.93
N GLY A 59 4.10 19.39 0.85
CA GLY A 59 3.35 20.44 0.19
C GLY A 59 2.10 20.87 0.96
N LEU A 60 1.19 21.54 0.27
CA LEU A 60 -0.11 21.96 0.81
C LEU A 60 -1.02 20.74 1.05
N ASP A 61 -2.08 20.93 1.85
CA ASP A 61 -3.13 19.93 2.01
C ASP A 61 -3.74 19.62 0.65
N TYR A 62 -3.90 18.32 0.33
CA TYR A 62 -4.50 17.80 -0.90
C TYR A 62 -3.71 18.08 -2.20
N GLU A 63 -2.48 18.56 -2.10
CA GLU A 63 -1.57 18.71 -3.23
C GLU A 63 -0.91 17.34 -3.52
N LEU A 64 -1.52 16.58 -4.42
CA LEU A 64 -1.14 15.20 -4.76
C LEU A 64 -1.05 15.01 -6.28
N PRO A 65 -0.05 15.62 -6.95
CA PRO A 65 0.14 15.46 -8.39
C PRO A 65 0.45 13.99 -8.76
N ASN A 66 -0.16 13.48 -9.82
CA ASN A 66 0.02 12.09 -10.22
C ASN A 66 1.32 11.87 -11.01
N ALA A 67 1.53 12.61 -12.10
CA ALA A 67 2.71 12.45 -12.96
C ALA A 67 3.97 13.07 -12.36
N ALA A 68 3.82 14.22 -11.70
CA ALA A 68 4.91 14.93 -11.03
C ALA A 68 5.10 14.50 -9.56
N GLY A 69 4.42 13.44 -9.13
CA GLY A 69 4.51 12.93 -7.75
C GLY A 69 5.92 12.46 -7.42
N TYR A 70 6.59 13.15 -6.49
CA TYR A 70 7.93 12.78 -6.05
C TYR A 70 7.93 11.41 -5.37
N ASN A 71 7.14 11.27 -4.32
CA ASN A 71 6.80 9.98 -3.76
C ASN A 71 8.02 9.06 -3.54
N GLU A 72 9.06 9.60 -2.90
CA GLU A 72 10.34 8.94 -2.75
C GLU A 72 10.20 7.60 -2.01
N THR A 73 10.80 6.55 -2.53
CA THR A 73 10.79 5.20 -1.95
C THR A 73 11.25 5.21 -0.49
N CYS A 74 12.32 5.97 -0.15
CA CYS A 74 12.78 6.08 1.24
C CYS A 74 11.76 6.74 2.16
N ALA A 75 11.09 7.80 1.69
CA ALA A 75 10.07 8.50 2.47
C ALA A 75 8.85 7.61 2.73
N ASN A 76 8.44 6.83 1.73
CA ASN A 76 7.34 5.89 1.84
C ASN A 76 7.62 4.81 2.91
N ILE A 77 8.79 4.20 2.84
CA ILE A 77 9.23 3.20 3.84
C ILE A 77 9.36 3.85 5.23
N ALA A 78 9.84 5.10 5.31
CA ALA A 78 9.93 5.81 6.59
C ALA A 78 8.56 6.05 7.22
N LEU A 79 7.49 6.24 6.43
CA LEU A 79 6.12 6.30 6.94
C LEU A 79 5.71 4.96 7.57
N ALA A 80 5.99 3.84 6.92
CA ALA A 80 5.72 2.51 7.47
C ALA A 80 6.51 2.25 8.77
N MET A 81 7.79 2.65 8.83
CA MET A 81 8.62 2.57 10.04
C MET A 81 8.04 3.39 11.21
N TRP A 82 7.49 4.56 10.90
CA TRP A 82 6.81 5.39 11.91
C TRP A 82 5.49 4.77 12.33
N GLY A 83 4.71 4.21 11.37
CA GLY A 83 3.48 3.46 11.66
C GLY A 83 3.70 2.29 12.61
N LEU A 84 4.76 1.49 12.41
CA LEU A 84 5.13 0.40 13.30
C LEU A 84 5.34 0.87 14.75
N ARG A 85 6.06 1.99 14.94
CA ARG A 85 6.32 2.54 16.27
C ARG A 85 5.05 3.05 16.94
N MET A 86 4.23 3.77 16.19
CA MET A 86 2.95 4.25 16.71
C MET A 86 2.02 3.09 17.07
N ALA A 87 1.94 2.05 16.23
CA ALA A 87 1.18 0.84 16.54
C ALA A 87 1.68 0.16 17.83
N SER A 88 3.01 0.07 18.01
CA SER A 88 3.63 -0.52 19.21
C SER A 88 3.36 0.29 20.48
N ILE A 89 3.23 1.62 20.36
CA ILE A 89 2.96 2.52 21.49
C ILE A 89 1.47 2.50 21.85
N THR A 90 0.58 2.57 20.85
CA THR A 90 -0.84 2.84 21.07
C THR A 90 -1.72 1.58 21.06
N GLY A 91 -1.28 0.53 20.33
CA GLY A 91 -2.12 -0.63 20.05
C GLY A 91 -3.26 -0.35 19.06
N GLU A 92 -3.22 0.76 18.32
CA GLU A 92 -4.28 1.13 17.38
C GLU A 92 -3.97 0.60 15.97
N SER A 93 -4.95 -0.08 15.36
CA SER A 93 -4.77 -0.83 14.10
C SER A 93 -4.53 0.05 12.89
N HIS A 94 -5.03 1.28 12.87
CA HIS A 94 -4.90 2.18 11.73
C HIS A 94 -3.43 2.54 11.39
N TYR A 95 -2.51 2.48 12.37
CA TYR A 95 -1.08 2.63 12.10
C TYR A 95 -0.53 1.44 11.32
N SER A 96 -0.96 0.22 11.68
CA SER A 96 -0.58 -1.00 10.97
C SER A 96 -1.26 -1.12 9.60
N ASP A 97 -2.46 -0.56 9.42
CA ASP A 97 -3.13 -0.50 8.13
C ASP A 97 -2.33 0.34 7.13
N ILE A 98 -1.82 1.50 7.56
CA ILE A 98 -0.95 2.34 6.72
C ILE A 98 0.39 1.64 6.45
N MET A 99 0.97 0.97 7.45
CA MET A 99 2.19 0.18 7.26
C MET A 99 2.00 -0.89 6.19
N GLU A 100 0.91 -1.65 6.23
CA GLU A 100 0.57 -2.65 5.23
C GLU A 100 0.38 -2.02 3.84
N GLN A 101 -0.38 -0.93 3.74
CA GLN A 101 -0.64 -0.23 2.49
C GLN A 101 0.65 0.26 1.84
N VAL A 102 1.57 0.84 2.61
CA VAL A 102 2.89 1.24 2.12
C VAL A 102 3.67 0.03 1.61
N MET A 103 3.73 -1.03 2.41
CA MET A 103 4.57 -2.20 2.09
C MET A 103 4.10 -2.92 0.83
N TYR A 104 2.80 -3.08 0.60
CA TYR A 104 2.27 -3.74 -0.59
C TYR A 104 2.20 -2.83 -1.84
N ASN A 105 2.55 -1.55 -1.73
CA ASN A 105 2.47 -0.61 -2.85
C ASN A 105 3.74 0.26 -2.94
N ALA A 106 3.70 1.48 -2.40
CA ALA A 106 4.77 2.48 -2.59
C ALA A 106 6.12 2.10 -1.94
N GLY A 107 6.14 1.13 -1.04
CA GLY A 107 7.38 0.64 -0.42
C GLY A 107 8.15 -0.30 -1.32
N ILE A 108 7.51 -1.35 -1.86
CA ILE A 108 8.18 -2.34 -2.70
C ILE A 108 8.17 -1.98 -4.19
N SER A 109 7.37 -0.99 -4.62
CA SER A 109 7.43 -0.49 -6.01
C SER A 109 8.80 0.09 -6.36
N GLY A 110 9.58 0.49 -5.36
CA GLY A 110 10.94 0.99 -5.55
C GLY A 110 11.94 -0.04 -6.05
N VAL A 111 11.61 -1.33 -6.10
CA VAL A 111 12.47 -2.41 -6.62
C VAL A 111 11.73 -3.19 -7.69
N SER A 112 12.46 -3.61 -8.74
CA SER A 112 11.91 -4.47 -9.79
C SER A 112 11.64 -5.88 -9.30
N THR A 113 10.81 -6.62 -10.03
CA THR A 113 10.46 -8.02 -9.70
C THR A 113 11.65 -8.99 -9.78
N ASP A 114 12.71 -8.64 -10.54
CA ASP A 114 13.98 -9.39 -10.58
C ASP A 114 14.94 -9.02 -9.43
N GLY A 115 14.64 -7.93 -8.68
CA GLY A 115 15.46 -7.46 -7.56
C GLY A 115 16.71 -6.69 -7.96
N GLU A 116 16.95 -6.44 -9.25
CA GLU A 116 18.20 -5.86 -9.75
C GLU A 116 18.09 -4.38 -10.16
N HIS A 117 16.86 -3.89 -10.36
CA HIS A 117 16.59 -2.52 -10.81
C HIS A 117 15.71 -1.77 -9.83
N PHE A 118 15.83 -0.45 -9.80
CA PHE A 118 15.22 0.40 -8.79
C PHE A 118 14.54 1.62 -9.39
N CYS A 119 13.57 2.19 -8.67
CA CYS A 119 13.04 3.53 -8.88
C CYS A 119 13.29 4.39 -7.63
N TYR A 120 13.58 5.66 -7.85
CA TYR A 120 13.68 6.65 -6.78
C TYR A 120 12.29 7.19 -6.43
N THR A 121 11.56 7.67 -7.45
CA THR A 121 10.20 8.19 -7.36
C THR A 121 9.16 7.14 -7.73
N ASN A 122 7.95 7.29 -7.20
CA ASN A 122 6.84 6.37 -7.41
C ASN A 122 5.58 7.13 -7.84
N PRO A 123 5.55 7.67 -9.09
CA PRO A 123 4.41 8.43 -9.59
C PRO A 123 3.18 7.54 -9.79
N LEU A 124 1.99 8.15 -9.80
CA LEU A 124 0.73 7.44 -10.04
C LEU A 124 0.25 7.58 -11.49
N ARG A 125 0.98 8.32 -12.31
CA ARG A 125 0.84 8.40 -13.77
C ARG A 125 2.21 8.54 -14.41
N TRP A 126 2.41 7.84 -15.53
CA TRP A 126 3.64 7.87 -16.31
C TRP A 126 3.32 7.96 -17.79
N TYR A 127 4.06 8.79 -18.51
CA TYR A 127 3.85 9.05 -19.95
C TYR A 127 4.87 8.33 -20.84
N GLY A 128 5.33 7.16 -20.44
CA GLY A 128 6.30 6.38 -21.21
C GLY A 128 7.62 7.12 -21.42
N GLU A 129 8.15 7.03 -22.63
CA GLU A 129 9.40 7.71 -23.00
C GLU A 129 9.25 9.24 -23.09
N ASP A 130 8.01 9.74 -23.18
CA ASP A 130 7.70 11.17 -23.22
C ASP A 130 7.72 11.84 -21.83
N GLN A 131 7.90 11.04 -20.77
CA GLN A 131 7.91 11.56 -19.41
C GLN A 131 9.07 12.52 -19.15
N GLU A 132 8.74 13.75 -18.77
CA GLU A 132 9.72 14.70 -18.29
C GLU A 132 10.19 14.29 -16.88
N LEU A 133 11.52 14.18 -16.72
CA LEU A 133 12.11 13.78 -15.45
C LEU A 133 12.25 14.99 -14.51
N LEU A 134 11.54 14.94 -13.40
CA LEU A 134 11.48 16.02 -12.41
C LEU A 134 12.44 15.82 -11.23
N SER A 135 13.13 14.70 -11.17
CA SER A 135 13.91 14.25 -10.01
C SER A 135 15.11 13.40 -10.41
N ASN A 136 15.69 12.72 -9.46
CA ASN A 136 16.85 11.83 -9.60
C ASN A 136 16.47 10.46 -10.21
N ASP A 137 15.56 10.43 -11.17
CA ASP A 137 15.18 9.19 -11.83
C ASP A 137 15.67 9.14 -13.29
N SER A 138 15.61 7.96 -13.87
CA SER A 138 15.69 7.70 -15.30
C SER A 138 14.31 7.39 -15.85
N GLN A 139 14.16 7.38 -17.18
CA GLN A 139 12.90 7.01 -17.82
C GLN A 139 12.47 5.57 -17.52
N GLY A 140 13.43 4.67 -17.25
CA GLY A 140 13.19 3.31 -16.81
C GLY A 140 13.78 3.03 -15.44
N ARG A 141 13.55 1.82 -14.93
CA ARG A 141 14.23 1.34 -13.73
C ARG A 141 15.73 1.23 -13.99
N TRP A 142 16.55 1.55 -12.98
CA TRP A 142 18.00 1.65 -13.13
C TRP A 142 18.73 0.67 -12.19
N GLN A 143 19.92 0.19 -12.60
CA GLN A 143 20.80 -0.64 -11.78
C GLN A 143 21.80 0.20 -10.97
N THR A 144 22.33 1.26 -11.57
CA THR A 144 23.34 2.10 -10.96
C THR A 144 22.95 3.56 -11.07
N TRP A 145 23.06 4.29 -10.00
CA TRP A 145 22.73 5.71 -9.91
C TRP A 145 23.66 6.45 -8.96
N THR A 146 23.61 7.77 -8.96
CA THR A 146 24.41 8.61 -8.07
C THR A 146 23.89 8.63 -6.63
N CYS A 147 22.62 8.30 -6.41
CA CYS A 147 22.00 8.25 -5.09
C CYS A 147 21.46 6.85 -4.79
N TYR A 148 22.04 6.18 -3.81
CA TYR A 148 21.69 4.79 -3.44
C TYR A 148 20.85 4.67 -2.17
N CYS A 149 20.23 5.74 -1.66
CA CYS A 149 19.43 5.68 -0.44
C CYS A 149 18.24 4.72 -0.60
N CYS A 150 17.50 4.79 -1.71
CA CYS A 150 16.31 3.98 -1.95
C CYS A 150 16.60 2.49 -2.12
N PRO A 151 17.54 2.02 -2.94
CA PRO A 151 17.91 0.60 -3.02
C PRO A 151 18.32 0.01 -1.68
N VAL A 152 19.19 0.69 -0.94
CA VAL A 152 19.63 0.26 0.39
C VAL A 152 18.48 0.19 1.37
N GLN A 153 17.58 1.19 1.35
CA GLN A 153 16.42 1.23 2.23
C GLN A 153 15.43 0.10 1.94
N VAL A 154 15.12 -0.17 0.67
CA VAL A 154 14.24 -1.30 0.28
C VAL A 154 14.86 -2.62 0.71
N THR A 155 16.13 -2.86 0.39
CA THR A 155 16.84 -4.09 0.75
C THR A 155 16.86 -4.31 2.25
N ARG A 156 17.18 -3.27 3.04
CA ARG A 156 17.13 -3.33 4.49
C ARG A 156 15.75 -3.67 5.00
N THR A 157 14.71 -3.05 4.45
CA THR A 157 13.33 -3.26 4.88
C THR A 157 12.88 -4.68 4.60
N ILE A 158 13.16 -5.22 3.41
CA ILE A 158 12.85 -6.61 3.07
C ILE A 158 13.57 -7.59 4.03
N ALA A 159 14.83 -7.33 4.36
CA ALA A 159 15.60 -8.15 5.29
C ALA A 159 15.05 -8.12 6.73
N HIS A 160 14.41 -7.01 7.13
CA HIS A 160 13.89 -6.81 8.50
C HIS A 160 12.36 -6.90 8.59
N ILE A 161 11.62 -7.18 7.51
CA ILE A 161 10.16 -7.18 7.54
C ILE A 161 9.59 -8.20 8.55
N HIS A 162 10.32 -9.28 8.82
CA HIS A 162 9.93 -10.28 9.80
C HIS A 162 9.78 -9.72 11.22
N GLU A 163 10.52 -8.64 11.56
CA GLU A 163 10.42 -7.93 12.84
C GLU A 163 9.14 -7.08 12.96
N TRP A 164 8.47 -6.81 11.82
CA TRP A 164 7.28 -5.97 11.75
C TRP A 164 5.97 -6.78 11.80
N VAL A 165 6.08 -8.09 11.67
CA VAL A 165 4.91 -8.99 11.64
C VAL A 165 4.26 -9.09 13.00
N TYR A 166 5.07 -9.08 14.07
CA TYR A 166 4.59 -9.32 15.42
C TYR A 166 5.05 -8.25 16.40
N GLY A 167 4.17 -7.92 17.35
CA GLY A 167 4.49 -7.20 18.57
C GLY A 167 4.32 -8.12 19.79
N ILE A 168 5.11 -7.93 20.84
CA ILE A 168 5.04 -8.70 22.07
C ILE A 168 4.94 -7.74 23.24
N SER A 169 3.91 -7.90 24.09
CA SER A 169 3.76 -7.23 25.36
C SER A 169 3.77 -8.26 26.50
N ASN A 170 3.59 -7.83 27.77
CA ASN A 170 3.70 -8.71 28.91
C ASN A 170 2.72 -9.90 28.88
N ASP A 171 1.53 -9.71 28.34
CA ASP A 171 0.43 -10.69 28.34
C ASP A 171 -0.21 -10.89 26.96
N SER A 172 0.33 -10.26 25.91
CA SER A 172 -0.26 -10.30 24.57
C SER A 172 0.80 -10.46 23.48
N VAL A 173 0.40 -11.13 22.41
CA VAL A 173 1.12 -11.19 21.14
C VAL A 173 0.23 -10.56 20.07
N TRP A 174 0.77 -9.56 19.39
CA TRP A 174 0.09 -8.78 18.37
C TRP A 174 0.49 -9.26 16.99
N VAL A 175 -0.48 -9.55 16.14
CA VAL A 175 -0.25 -9.89 14.73
C VAL A 175 -0.57 -8.65 13.90
N HIS A 176 0.47 -7.96 13.45
CA HIS A 176 0.35 -6.71 12.69
C HIS A 176 0.17 -6.95 11.20
N LEU A 177 0.90 -7.92 10.64
CA LEU A 177 0.91 -8.24 9.22
C LEU A 177 0.63 -9.72 8.99
N TYR A 178 0.01 -10.03 7.85
CA TYR A 178 -0.24 -11.40 7.41
C TYR A 178 0.69 -11.78 6.27
N GLY A 179 1.18 -13.02 6.31
CA GLY A 179 2.09 -13.61 5.32
C GLY A 179 2.61 -14.94 5.83
N GLY A 180 2.98 -15.87 4.95
CA GLY A 180 3.51 -17.17 5.33
C GLY A 180 4.81 -17.05 6.14
N ASN A 181 4.79 -17.40 7.43
CA ASN A 181 5.95 -17.31 8.33
C ASN A 181 5.82 -18.19 9.56
N LYS A 182 6.92 -18.29 10.32
CA LYS A 182 6.97 -18.95 11.65
C LYS A 182 7.57 -17.99 12.67
N LEU A 183 6.91 -17.86 13.81
CA LEU A 183 7.44 -17.19 15.00
C LEU A 183 7.88 -18.25 16.00
N ASN A 184 9.14 -18.18 16.43
CA ASN A 184 9.65 -18.88 17.59
C ASN A 184 10.27 -17.85 18.53
N THR A 185 9.71 -17.69 19.73
CA THR A 185 10.13 -16.62 20.65
C THR A 185 9.99 -17.06 22.10
N THR A 186 10.53 -16.23 22.98
CA THR A 186 10.33 -16.34 24.41
C THR A 186 9.57 -15.10 24.88
N LEU A 187 8.45 -15.31 25.57
CA LEU A 187 7.66 -14.23 26.14
C LEU A 187 8.42 -13.56 27.31
N PRO A 188 8.04 -12.35 27.76
CA PRO A 188 8.72 -11.62 28.82
C PRO A 188 8.83 -12.39 30.16
N ASP A 189 7.94 -13.34 30.43
CA ASP A 189 7.97 -14.20 31.60
C ASP A 189 8.90 -15.43 31.47
N GLY A 190 9.63 -15.54 30.36
CA GLY A 190 10.52 -16.66 30.07
C GLY A 190 9.84 -17.88 29.42
N SER A 191 8.51 -17.87 29.25
CA SER A 191 7.81 -18.99 28.64
C SER A 191 8.00 -19.01 27.11
N PRO A 192 8.15 -20.22 26.49
CA PRO A 192 8.29 -20.33 25.04
C PRO A 192 6.95 -20.19 24.33
N LEU A 193 6.99 -19.57 23.14
CA LEU A 193 5.86 -19.51 22.20
C LEU A 193 6.35 -19.82 20.79
N ALA A 194 5.62 -20.69 20.10
CA ALA A 194 5.80 -20.92 18.66
C ALA A 194 4.45 -20.92 17.96
N LEU A 195 4.38 -20.20 16.84
CA LEU A 195 3.21 -20.20 15.97
C LEU A 195 3.62 -20.09 14.51
N GLU A 196 2.75 -20.55 13.62
CA GLU A 196 2.94 -20.52 12.18
C GLU A 196 1.74 -19.85 11.52
N GLN A 197 1.99 -18.86 10.63
CA GLN A 197 1.01 -18.34 9.69
C GLN A 197 1.13 -19.12 8.37
N ILE A 198 0.02 -19.69 7.91
CA ILE A 198 -0.10 -20.39 6.63
C ILE A 198 -1.08 -19.64 5.77
N THR A 199 -0.59 -19.04 4.68
CA THR A 199 -1.41 -18.21 3.81
C THR A 199 -0.71 -17.92 2.47
N GLN A 200 -1.51 -17.58 1.45
CA GLN A 200 -1.06 -16.97 0.18
C GLN A 200 -1.43 -15.48 0.12
N PHE A 201 -1.60 -14.83 1.26
CA PHE A 201 -1.87 -13.40 1.32
C PHE A 201 -0.72 -12.59 0.67
N PRO A 202 -0.99 -11.57 -0.14
CA PRO A 202 -2.26 -10.88 -0.39
C PRO A 202 -3.09 -11.42 -1.56
N TRP A 203 -2.72 -12.57 -2.13
CA TRP A 203 -3.44 -13.14 -3.27
C TRP A 203 -4.70 -13.91 -2.85
N GLU A 204 -4.68 -14.50 -1.68
CA GLU A 204 -5.82 -15.17 -1.06
C GLU A 204 -6.09 -14.58 0.32
N GLY A 205 -7.38 -14.45 0.69
CA GLY A 205 -7.78 -13.87 1.96
C GLY A 205 -7.79 -14.84 3.15
N ALA A 206 -7.57 -16.13 2.89
CA ALA A 206 -7.50 -17.14 3.94
C ALA A 206 -6.15 -17.11 4.65
N VAL A 207 -6.17 -16.99 5.97
CA VAL A 207 -4.99 -17.06 6.85
C VAL A 207 -5.26 -18.07 7.95
N GLU A 208 -4.42 -19.08 8.08
CA GLU A 208 -4.42 -19.99 9.23
C GLU A 208 -3.25 -19.66 10.14
N ILE A 209 -3.51 -19.50 11.45
CA ILE A 209 -2.49 -19.35 12.49
C ILE A 209 -2.54 -20.57 13.37
N LYS A 210 -1.49 -21.40 13.33
CA LYS A 210 -1.33 -22.59 14.17
C LYS A 210 -0.48 -22.27 15.39
N ILE A 211 -0.88 -22.77 16.51
CA ILE A 211 -0.10 -22.72 17.75
C ILE A 211 0.71 -24.02 17.85
N ASP A 212 2.02 -23.94 17.67
CA ASP A 212 2.92 -25.09 17.77
C ASP A 212 3.39 -25.29 19.21
N GLN A 213 3.58 -24.19 19.97
CA GLN A 213 3.96 -24.20 21.37
C GLN A 213 3.35 -22.98 22.08
N ALA A 214 2.84 -23.17 23.29
CA ALA A 214 2.24 -22.10 24.09
C ALA A 214 2.62 -22.22 25.57
N PRO A 215 2.65 -21.10 26.33
CA PRO A 215 2.77 -21.12 27.78
C PRO A 215 1.56 -21.79 28.43
N THR A 216 1.73 -22.29 29.67
CA THR A 216 0.64 -22.91 30.43
C THR A 216 -0.37 -21.90 30.97
N ARG A 217 -0.06 -20.62 31.00
CA ARG A 217 -0.95 -19.53 31.38
C ARG A 217 -1.80 -19.02 30.26
N GLU A 218 -2.85 -18.29 30.57
CA GLU A 218 -3.60 -17.50 29.59
C GLU A 218 -2.75 -16.34 29.06
N PHE A 219 -2.88 -16.06 27.76
CA PHE A 219 -2.39 -14.85 27.13
C PHE A 219 -3.31 -14.45 25.97
N SER A 220 -3.22 -13.21 25.52
CA SER A 220 -4.02 -12.69 24.44
C SER A 220 -3.26 -12.77 23.10
N LEU A 221 -3.93 -13.24 22.06
CA LEU A 221 -3.55 -12.94 20.67
C LEU A 221 -4.38 -11.76 20.19
N GLN A 222 -3.71 -10.71 19.75
CA GLN A 222 -4.30 -9.50 19.20
C GLN A 222 -4.20 -9.58 17.68
N LEU A 223 -5.28 -9.96 16.99
CA LEU A 223 -5.31 -10.12 15.54
C LEU A 223 -5.77 -8.83 14.88
N ARG A 224 -4.94 -8.23 14.04
CA ARG A 224 -5.39 -7.07 13.27
C ARG A 224 -6.46 -7.48 12.25
N ILE A 225 -7.62 -6.84 12.32
CA ILE A 225 -8.63 -6.91 11.28
C ILE A 225 -8.51 -5.63 10.45
N PRO A 226 -7.94 -5.70 9.24
CA PRO A 226 -7.68 -4.49 8.44
C PRO A 226 -8.96 -3.67 8.19
N ALA A 227 -8.83 -2.34 8.11
CA ALA A 227 -9.98 -1.47 7.86
C ALA A 227 -10.68 -1.75 6.52
N TRP A 228 -9.95 -2.23 5.50
CA TRP A 228 -10.53 -2.63 4.21
C TRP A 228 -11.28 -3.95 4.25
N ALA A 229 -11.11 -4.78 5.31
CA ALA A 229 -11.62 -6.14 5.43
C ALA A 229 -13.00 -6.18 6.13
N GLU A 230 -13.93 -5.33 5.74
CA GLU A 230 -15.32 -5.40 6.22
C GLU A 230 -15.94 -6.75 5.88
N GLY A 231 -16.58 -7.39 6.86
CA GLY A 231 -17.10 -8.74 6.73
C GLY A 231 -16.07 -9.86 6.97
N ALA A 232 -14.90 -9.55 7.55
CA ALA A 232 -13.93 -10.56 7.95
C ALA A 232 -14.54 -11.56 8.94
N GLU A 233 -14.14 -12.82 8.81
CA GLU A 233 -14.60 -13.93 9.67
C GLU A 233 -13.41 -14.55 10.40
N VAL A 234 -13.60 -14.89 11.67
CA VAL A 234 -12.59 -15.58 12.49
C VAL A 234 -13.18 -16.82 13.13
N MET A 235 -12.47 -17.92 13.03
CA MET A 235 -12.82 -19.17 13.72
C MET A 235 -11.64 -19.63 14.57
N ILE A 236 -11.95 -20.24 15.72
CA ILE A 236 -10.98 -20.92 16.59
C ILE A 236 -11.37 -22.40 16.70
N ASN A 237 -10.49 -23.29 16.27
CA ASN A 237 -10.75 -24.74 16.27
C ASN A 237 -12.10 -25.08 15.63
N GLY A 238 -12.44 -24.42 14.52
CA GLY A 238 -13.68 -24.60 13.75
C GLY A 238 -14.93 -23.95 14.37
N LYS A 239 -14.80 -23.15 15.44
CA LYS A 239 -15.91 -22.38 16.02
C LYS A 239 -15.79 -20.91 15.68
N SER A 240 -16.82 -20.36 15.02
CA SER A 240 -16.85 -18.94 14.65
C SER A 240 -16.88 -18.03 15.87
N LEU A 241 -16.14 -16.92 15.78
CA LEU A 241 -16.22 -15.80 16.73
C LEU A 241 -17.27 -14.80 16.24
N ASN A 242 -17.97 -14.21 17.19
CA ASN A 242 -18.85 -13.07 16.94
C ASN A 242 -18.10 -11.76 17.15
N ASN A 243 -18.67 -10.66 16.62
CA ASN A 243 -18.16 -9.30 16.80
C ASN A 243 -16.75 -9.05 16.23
N VAL A 244 -16.43 -9.67 15.10
CA VAL A 244 -15.25 -9.33 14.31
C VAL A 244 -15.48 -7.96 13.63
N GLN A 245 -14.67 -6.97 13.96
CA GLN A 245 -14.82 -5.62 13.49
C GLN A 245 -13.59 -5.18 12.68
N ALA A 246 -13.80 -4.71 11.46
CA ALA A 246 -12.75 -4.15 10.63
C ALA A 246 -12.18 -2.85 11.26
N GLY A 247 -10.90 -2.58 11.03
CA GLY A 247 -10.21 -1.42 11.58
C GLY A 247 -9.87 -1.55 13.07
N THR A 248 -9.77 -2.77 13.61
CA THR A 248 -9.45 -3.01 15.02
C THR A 248 -8.42 -4.12 15.20
N TYR A 249 -7.91 -4.26 16.41
CA TYR A 249 -7.33 -5.52 16.88
C TYR A 249 -8.39 -6.34 17.61
N LEU A 250 -8.61 -7.57 17.14
CA LEU A 250 -9.48 -8.53 17.79
C LEU A 250 -8.69 -9.24 18.89
N GLU A 251 -9.05 -9.00 20.15
CA GLU A 251 -8.44 -9.71 21.28
C GLU A 251 -9.04 -11.10 21.46
N ILE A 252 -8.17 -12.13 21.53
CA ILE A 252 -8.55 -13.50 21.84
C ILE A 252 -7.73 -13.97 23.05
N LYS A 253 -8.30 -13.85 24.23
CA LYS A 253 -7.67 -14.25 25.50
C LYS A 253 -8.10 -15.64 25.91
N ARG A 254 -7.15 -16.55 26.05
CA ARG A 254 -7.38 -17.92 26.53
C ARG A 254 -6.09 -18.62 26.90
N ALA A 255 -6.20 -19.81 27.56
CA ALA A 255 -5.12 -20.76 27.65
C ALA A 255 -4.98 -21.50 26.32
N TRP A 256 -3.97 -21.12 25.55
CA TRP A 256 -3.66 -21.73 24.27
C TRP A 256 -2.92 -23.05 24.44
N GLN A 257 -3.11 -24.00 23.53
CA GLN A 257 -2.45 -25.29 23.53
C GLN A 257 -1.82 -25.58 22.17
N ALA A 258 -0.76 -26.36 22.15
CA ALA A 258 -0.21 -26.88 20.91
C ALA A 258 -1.29 -27.62 20.13
N GLY A 259 -1.43 -27.30 18.83
CA GLY A 259 -2.49 -27.81 17.97
C GLY A 259 -3.74 -26.93 17.87
N ASP A 260 -3.88 -25.89 18.69
CA ASP A 260 -4.91 -24.86 18.47
C ASP A 260 -4.68 -24.14 17.13
N SER A 261 -5.77 -23.81 16.43
CA SER A 261 -5.75 -23.15 15.13
C SER A 261 -6.75 -21.98 15.12
N ILE A 262 -6.32 -20.88 14.56
CA ILE A 262 -7.18 -19.74 14.22
C ILE A 262 -7.27 -19.68 12.71
N GLN A 263 -8.47 -19.59 12.18
CA GLN A 263 -8.75 -19.36 10.78
C GLN A 263 -9.34 -17.96 10.61
N LEU A 264 -8.69 -17.14 9.82
CA LEU A 264 -9.12 -15.80 9.47
C LEU A 264 -9.42 -15.77 7.97
N ASN A 265 -10.60 -15.28 7.61
CA ASN A 265 -10.99 -15.05 6.23
C ASN A 265 -11.17 -13.54 6.00
N LEU A 266 -10.28 -12.95 5.19
CA LEU A 266 -10.29 -11.54 4.82
C LEU A 266 -10.91 -11.39 3.43
N PRO A 267 -12.05 -10.69 3.25
CA PRO A 267 -12.68 -10.56 1.94
C PRO A 267 -11.85 -9.67 1.02
N LEU A 268 -11.29 -10.27 -0.05
CA LEU A 268 -10.47 -9.60 -1.05
C LEU A 268 -11.29 -9.23 -2.31
N THR A 269 -12.42 -8.57 -2.14
CA THR A 269 -13.24 -8.10 -3.25
C THR A 269 -12.63 -6.81 -3.83
N PRO A 270 -12.43 -6.72 -5.18
CA PRO A 270 -12.03 -5.47 -5.80
C PRO A 270 -13.01 -4.34 -5.51
N LYS A 271 -12.48 -3.15 -5.22
CA LYS A 271 -13.28 -1.95 -4.94
C LYS A 271 -12.77 -0.77 -5.76
N MET A 272 -13.69 0.02 -6.30
CA MET A 272 -13.39 1.33 -6.87
C MET A 272 -13.31 2.36 -5.74
N ILE A 273 -12.22 3.10 -5.69
CA ILE A 273 -11.94 4.08 -4.62
C ILE A 273 -11.87 5.47 -5.23
N GLY A 274 -12.65 6.39 -4.71
CA GLY A 274 -12.58 7.81 -5.03
C GLY A 274 -11.66 8.57 -4.07
N SER A 275 -11.18 9.74 -4.48
CA SER A 275 -10.37 10.62 -3.65
C SER A 275 -11.20 11.72 -2.98
N HIS A 276 -10.58 12.43 -2.02
CA HIS A 276 -11.19 13.64 -1.44
C HIS A 276 -11.40 14.71 -2.52
N PRO A 277 -12.55 15.44 -2.53
CA PRO A 277 -12.89 16.40 -3.59
C PRO A 277 -11.87 17.53 -3.81
N HIS A 278 -11.02 17.82 -2.84
CA HIS A 278 -9.96 18.83 -2.96
C HIS A 278 -8.70 18.33 -3.67
N VAL A 279 -8.58 17.02 -3.94
CA VAL A 279 -7.50 16.49 -4.78
C VAL A 279 -7.90 16.70 -6.24
N GLU A 280 -7.42 17.77 -6.84
CA GLU A 280 -7.89 18.23 -8.16
C GLU A 280 -7.59 17.23 -9.28
N GLU A 281 -6.40 16.65 -9.29
CA GLU A 281 -5.95 15.72 -10.35
C GLU A 281 -6.71 14.41 -10.41
N THR A 282 -7.39 14.03 -9.33
CA THR A 282 -8.16 12.76 -9.26
C THR A 282 -9.66 12.99 -9.19
N ARG A 283 -10.12 14.23 -9.43
CA ARG A 283 -11.55 14.54 -9.53
C ARG A 283 -12.17 13.78 -10.69
N ASN A 284 -13.31 13.11 -10.44
CA ASN A 284 -13.98 12.24 -11.40
C ASN A 284 -13.09 11.07 -11.89
N HIS A 285 -12.18 10.60 -11.04
CA HIS A 285 -11.40 9.39 -11.29
C HIS A 285 -11.67 8.37 -10.19
N ALA A 286 -11.43 7.12 -10.51
CA ALA A 286 -11.38 6.04 -9.53
C ALA A 286 -10.07 5.27 -9.66
N ALA A 287 -9.53 4.84 -8.53
CA ALA A 287 -8.50 3.83 -8.46
C ALA A 287 -9.13 2.49 -8.07
N ILE A 288 -8.48 1.39 -8.42
CA ILE A 288 -8.97 0.04 -8.07
C ILE A 288 -8.02 -0.56 -7.04
N MET A 289 -8.61 -1.05 -5.94
CA MET A 289 -7.90 -1.77 -4.89
C MET A 289 -8.52 -3.14 -4.66
N ARG A 290 -7.67 -4.12 -4.30
CA ARG A 290 -8.10 -5.44 -3.84
C ARG A 290 -7.35 -5.79 -2.55
N GLY A 291 -8.04 -5.78 -1.43
CA GLY A 291 -7.38 -5.79 -0.12
C GLY A 291 -6.42 -4.62 0.02
N PRO A 292 -5.16 -4.85 0.43
CA PRO A 292 -4.18 -3.77 0.55
C PRO A 292 -3.51 -3.37 -0.78
N VAL A 293 -3.72 -4.12 -1.86
CA VAL A 293 -3.03 -3.93 -3.15
C VAL A 293 -3.78 -2.92 -4.01
N VAL A 294 -3.09 -1.88 -4.44
CA VAL A 294 -3.53 -0.92 -5.46
C VAL A 294 -3.17 -1.45 -6.84
N TYR A 295 -4.03 -1.24 -7.82
CA TYR A 295 -3.81 -1.67 -9.20
C TYR A 295 -3.60 -0.47 -10.12
N CYS A 296 -2.87 -0.70 -11.22
CA CYS A 296 -2.68 0.28 -12.28
C CYS A 296 -2.90 -0.35 -13.65
N LEU A 297 -3.19 0.50 -14.63
CA LEU A 297 -3.28 0.15 -16.04
C LEU A 297 -1.99 0.59 -16.72
N GLU A 298 -1.37 -0.31 -17.48
CA GLU A 298 -0.28 0.02 -18.41
C GLU A 298 -0.79 -0.01 -19.85
N SER A 299 -0.24 0.83 -20.73
CA SER A 299 -0.64 0.86 -22.13
C SER A 299 -0.40 -0.47 -22.86
N LEU A 300 0.50 -1.30 -22.37
CA LEU A 300 0.74 -2.67 -22.86
C LEU A 300 -0.47 -3.61 -22.69
N ASP A 301 -1.41 -3.27 -21.83
CA ASP A 301 -2.62 -4.05 -21.53
C ASP A 301 -3.86 -3.50 -22.25
N LEU A 302 -3.65 -2.62 -23.23
CA LEU A 302 -4.69 -2.05 -24.10
C LEU A 302 -4.51 -2.53 -25.53
N PRO A 303 -5.55 -2.51 -26.39
CA PRO A 303 -5.40 -2.68 -27.83
C PRO A 303 -4.39 -1.67 -28.44
N GLU A 304 -3.70 -2.09 -29.48
CA GLU A 304 -2.57 -1.34 -30.07
C GLU A 304 -2.91 0.10 -30.57
N ASP A 305 -4.18 0.33 -30.89
CA ASP A 305 -4.70 1.61 -31.39
C ASP A 305 -5.42 2.44 -30.30
N VAL A 306 -5.30 2.04 -29.03
CA VAL A 306 -5.97 2.71 -27.90
C VAL A 306 -4.95 3.39 -26.98
N GLU A 307 -5.08 4.71 -26.89
CA GLU A 307 -4.25 5.50 -25.99
C GLU A 307 -4.81 5.44 -24.54
N LEU A 308 -3.91 5.35 -23.54
CA LEU A 308 -4.31 5.22 -22.14
C LEU A 308 -5.14 6.43 -21.65
N HIS A 309 -4.92 7.61 -22.18
CA HIS A 309 -5.67 8.81 -21.80
C HIS A 309 -7.08 8.89 -22.42
N ASP A 310 -7.40 8.01 -23.35
CA ASP A 310 -8.70 7.93 -24.03
C ASP A 310 -9.62 6.85 -23.43
N VAL A 311 -9.20 6.21 -22.32
CA VAL A 311 -9.99 5.16 -21.68
C VAL A 311 -10.67 5.63 -20.39
N TYR A 312 -11.88 5.16 -20.17
CA TYR A 312 -12.74 5.54 -19.05
C TYR A 312 -13.26 4.28 -18.34
N LEU A 313 -13.31 4.32 -17.01
CA LEU A 313 -13.83 3.24 -16.18
C LEU A 313 -15.32 3.44 -15.92
N PRO A 314 -16.23 2.60 -16.46
CA PRO A 314 -17.64 2.65 -16.07
C PRO A 314 -17.83 2.28 -14.60
N LEU A 315 -18.64 3.04 -13.85
CA LEU A 315 -18.94 2.70 -12.46
C LEU A 315 -19.68 1.36 -12.31
N SER A 316 -20.33 0.90 -13.37
CA SER A 316 -21.00 -0.40 -13.44
C SER A 316 -20.10 -1.54 -13.92
N ALA A 317 -18.82 -1.28 -14.22
CA ALA A 317 -17.92 -2.30 -14.73
C ALA A 317 -17.73 -3.43 -13.72
N ASN A 318 -17.84 -4.69 -14.19
CA ASN A 318 -17.42 -5.83 -13.40
C ASN A 318 -15.88 -5.91 -13.38
N ILE A 319 -15.33 -6.30 -12.25
CA ILE A 319 -13.88 -6.46 -12.08
C ILE A 319 -13.61 -7.92 -11.71
N ASP A 320 -13.12 -8.67 -12.67
CA ASP A 320 -12.80 -10.09 -12.50
C ASP A 320 -11.38 -10.27 -11.99
N VAL A 321 -11.23 -11.18 -11.03
CA VAL A 321 -9.94 -11.51 -10.40
C VAL A 321 -9.32 -12.70 -11.13
N ASN A 322 -8.10 -12.53 -11.63
CA ASN A 322 -7.41 -13.55 -12.41
C ASN A 322 -5.98 -13.80 -11.87
N PRO A 323 -5.74 -14.91 -11.14
CA PRO A 323 -4.38 -15.31 -10.78
C PRO A 323 -3.56 -15.60 -12.03
N ASN A 324 -2.39 -14.98 -12.16
CA ASN A 324 -1.49 -15.14 -13.29
C ASN A 324 -0.08 -15.52 -12.80
N PRO A 325 0.23 -16.82 -12.67
CA PRO A 325 1.52 -17.28 -12.15
C PRO A 325 2.70 -17.00 -13.08
N ASP A 326 2.45 -16.76 -14.36
CA ASP A 326 3.49 -16.55 -15.36
C ASP A 326 3.84 -15.09 -15.58
N LEU A 327 3.02 -14.16 -15.06
CA LEU A 327 3.23 -12.73 -15.20
C LEU A 327 3.97 -12.16 -13.99
N LEU A 328 5.05 -11.40 -14.21
CA LEU A 328 5.75 -10.59 -13.19
C LEU A 328 6.16 -11.38 -11.93
N GLY A 329 6.50 -12.66 -12.10
CA GLY A 329 6.90 -13.53 -10.99
C GLY A 329 5.73 -14.18 -10.24
N GLY A 330 4.51 -14.06 -10.76
CA GLY A 330 3.29 -14.60 -10.16
C GLY A 330 2.49 -13.53 -9.41
N VAL A 331 1.53 -12.92 -10.11
CA VAL A 331 0.64 -11.90 -9.54
C VAL A 331 -0.83 -12.24 -9.81
N THR A 332 -1.72 -11.67 -9.02
CA THR A 332 -3.14 -11.66 -9.36
C THR A 332 -3.42 -10.38 -10.14
N THR A 333 -3.93 -10.51 -11.36
CA THR A 333 -4.39 -9.40 -12.21
C THR A 333 -5.88 -9.18 -12.04
N LEU A 334 -6.34 -8.00 -12.45
CA LEU A 334 -7.77 -7.68 -12.54
C LEU A 334 -8.12 -7.42 -13.99
N HIS A 335 -9.26 -7.95 -14.43
CA HIS A 335 -9.78 -7.77 -15.78
C HIS A 335 -11.09 -7.01 -15.72
N THR A 336 -11.26 -6.02 -16.59
CA THR A 336 -12.48 -5.23 -16.64
C THR A 336 -12.74 -4.71 -18.06
N THR A 337 -13.95 -4.25 -18.29
CA THR A 337 -14.33 -3.55 -19.51
C THR A 337 -14.20 -2.05 -19.28
N LEU A 338 -13.45 -1.37 -20.13
CA LEU A 338 -13.32 0.08 -20.19
C LEU A 338 -14.08 0.63 -21.42
N VAL A 339 -14.36 1.91 -21.42
CA VAL A 339 -14.90 2.63 -22.56
C VAL A 339 -13.79 3.46 -23.20
N HIS A 340 -13.50 3.20 -24.46
CA HIS A 340 -12.61 3.99 -25.28
C HIS A 340 -13.38 5.13 -25.93
N LYS A 341 -12.93 6.38 -25.70
CA LYS A 341 -13.47 7.61 -26.27
C LYS A 341 -12.32 8.42 -26.84
N PRO A 342 -11.98 8.26 -28.14
CA PRO A 342 -10.83 8.94 -28.71
C PRO A 342 -10.89 10.46 -28.54
N SER A 343 -9.81 11.06 -28.10
CA SER A 343 -9.68 12.52 -28.02
C SER A 343 -9.79 13.15 -29.39
N THR A 344 -10.51 14.27 -29.46
CA THR A 344 -10.61 15.07 -30.69
C THR A 344 -9.65 16.26 -30.72
N VAL A 345 -8.88 16.43 -29.66
CA VAL A 345 -7.82 17.45 -29.61
C VAL A 345 -6.57 16.86 -30.25
N ALA A 346 -6.11 17.46 -31.35
CA ALA A 346 -4.88 17.02 -32.00
C ALA A 346 -3.67 17.21 -31.08
N THR A 347 -2.66 16.35 -31.21
CA THR A 347 -1.48 16.32 -30.32
C THR A 347 -0.64 17.61 -30.37
N ASP A 348 -0.75 18.40 -31.44
CA ASP A 348 -0.08 19.69 -31.61
C ASP A 348 -0.92 20.90 -31.13
N GLN A 349 -2.10 20.64 -30.54
CA GLN A 349 -3.03 21.67 -30.04
C GLN A 349 -3.17 21.58 -28.52
N LEU A 350 -3.05 22.74 -27.87
CA LEU A 350 -3.30 22.80 -26.42
C LEU A 350 -4.79 22.82 -26.07
N TYR A 351 -5.61 23.45 -26.91
CA TYR A 351 -7.06 23.56 -26.73
C TYR A 351 -7.79 23.42 -28.06
N ALA A 352 -8.89 22.65 -28.08
CA ALA A 352 -9.79 22.53 -29.21
C ALA A 352 -11.24 22.35 -28.70
N PRO A 353 -12.26 22.64 -29.56
CA PRO A 353 -13.65 22.30 -29.23
C PRO A 353 -13.81 20.80 -29.04
N ILE A 354 -14.52 20.40 -27.98
CA ILE A 354 -14.87 19.00 -27.75
C ILE A 354 -15.94 18.58 -28.76
N VAL A 355 -15.68 17.50 -29.48
CA VAL A 355 -16.62 16.86 -30.40
C VAL A 355 -16.93 15.47 -29.86
N ALA A 356 -18.19 15.06 -29.91
CA ALA A 356 -18.58 13.72 -29.53
C ALA A 356 -17.97 12.70 -30.51
N THR A 357 -17.29 11.72 -29.98
CA THR A 357 -16.73 10.57 -30.71
C THR A 357 -17.54 9.32 -30.44
N ALA A 358 -17.38 8.31 -31.29
CA ALA A 358 -17.96 7.00 -31.03
C ALA A 358 -17.30 6.35 -29.81
N GLU A 359 -18.12 5.82 -28.92
CA GLU A 359 -17.66 5.07 -27.76
C GLU A 359 -17.54 3.58 -28.13
N GLN A 360 -16.51 2.92 -27.65
CA GLN A 360 -16.28 1.50 -27.85
C GLN A 360 -15.91 0.83 -26.54
N GLU A 361 -16.53 -0.29 -26.22
CA GLU A 361 -16.10 -1.14 -25.12
C GLU A 361 -14.84 -1.89 -25.49
N ILE A 362 -13.86 -1.88 -24.59
CA ILE A 362 -12.59 -2.61 -24.73
C ILE A 362 -12.31 -3.40 -23.46
N SER A 363 -11.65 -4.53 -23.62
CA SER A 363 -11.15 -5.32 -22.48
C SER A 363 -9.78 -4.78 -22.05
N ALA A 364 -9.56 -4.67 -20.75
CA ALA A 364 -8.29 -4.25 -20.18
C ALA A 364 -7.89 -5.14 -19.00
N GLN A 365 -6.59 -5.31 -18.83
CA GLN A 365 -5.97 -5.97 -17.69
C GLN A 365 -5.28 -4.92 -16.83
N LEU A 366 -5.49 -4.98 -15.50
CA LEU A 366 -4.75 -4.17 -14.55
C LEU A 366 -3.79 -5.07 -13.77
N ILE A 367 -2.61 -4.54 -13.50
CA ILE A 367 -1.58 -5.21 -12.71
C ILE A 367 -1.44 -4.54 -11.33
N PRO A 368 -0.89 -5.23 -10.32
CA PRO A 368 -0.53 -4.60 -9.06
C PRO A 368 0.43 -3.42 -9.28
N TYR A 369 0.13 -2.28 -8.67
CA TYR A 369 0.93 -1.05 -8.83
C TYR A 369 2.40 -1.27 -8.48
N PHE A 370 2.74 -2.06 -7.47
CA PHE A 370 4.14 -2.29 -7.11
C PHE A 370 4.97 -2.88 -8.26
N ALA A 371 4.31 -3.54 -9.22
CA ALA A 371 4.97 -4.19 -10.35
C ALA A 371 5.01 -3.33 -11.62
N TRP A 372 4.57 -2.08 -11.58
CA TRP A 372 4.63 -1.18 -12.73
C TRP A 372 6.04 -1.05 -13.29
N HIS A 373 6.16 -0.79 -14.59
CA HIS A 373 7.44 -0.52 -15.27
C HIS A 373 8.45 -1.69 -15.24
N ASN A 374 7.97 -2.91 -15.04
CA ASN A 374 8.80 -4.12 -15.14
C ASN A 374 8.73 -4.78 -16.53
N ARG A 375 7.88 -4.28 -17.43
CA ARG A 375 7.66 -4.82 -18.77
C ARG A 375 8.11 -3.86 -19.89
N GLY A 376 8.97 -2.89 -19.59
CA GLY A 376 9.40 -1.82 -20.47
C GLY A 376 9.05 -0.44 -19.92
N ILE A 377 8.86 0.55 -20.79
CA ILE A 377 8.55 1.94 -20.44
C ILE A 377 7.16 2.32 -21.00
N PRO A 378 6.06 1.66 -20.59
CA PRO A 378 4.71 1.97 -21.05
C PRO A 378 4.19 3.26 -20.40
N TYR A 379 3.12 3.82 -20.97
CA TYR A 379 2.26 4.72 -20.21
C TYR A 379 1.60 3.94 -19.07
N MET A 380 1.42 4.56 -17.91
CA MET A 380 0.79 3.95 -16.76
C MET A 380 -0.13 4.92 -16.05
N SER A 381 -1.24 4.44 -15.50
CA SER A 381 -2.10 5.19 -14.60
C SER A 381 -2.71 4.33 -13.52
N VAL A 382 -2.67 4.84 -12.28
CA VAL A 382 -3.43 4.29 -11.14
C VAL A 382 -4.86 4.82 -11.13
N TRP A 383 -5.04 6.10 -11.47
CA TRP A 383 -6.33 6.75 -11.48
C TRP A 383 -6.89 6.78 -12.89
N LEU A 384 -8.07 6.18 -13.07
CA LEU A 384 -8.80 6.15 -14.34
C LEU A 384 -10.00 7.09 -14.27
N PRO A 385 -10.24 7.92 -15.31
CA PRO A 385 -11.43 8.74 -15.35
C PRO A 385 -12.67 7.85 -15.38
N ILE A 386 -13.73 8.25 -14.68
CA ILE A 386 -15.02 7.53 -14.66
C ILE A 386 -15.91 7.97 -15.83
N ALA A 387 -16.63 6.99 -16.42
CA ALA A 387 -17.58 7.23 -17.50
C ALA A 387 -18.98 7.50 -16.98
#